data_5e89696eb73d147d8a1b54f576226fd2
#
_entry.id   5e89696eb73d147d8a1b54f576226fd2
#
_cell.length_a   1.000
_cell.length_b   1.000
_cell.length_c   1.000
_cell.angle_alpha   90.00
_cell.angle_beta   90.00
_cell.angle_gamma   90.00
#
_symmetry.space_group_name_H-M   'P 1'
#
loop_
_entity.id
_entity.type
_entity.pdbx_description
1 polymer ?
#
loop_
_entity_poly.entity_id
_entity_poly.type
_entity_poly.pdbx_seq_one_letter_code
_entity_poly.pdbx_strand_id
1 'polypeptide(L)'
;MYRDVSSCNTYDYGDAVYWDARYIQEGGSFDWYQRYSDLKPFLRHYFPLSSAILMVGCGNAVISEDMVKDGYEEIVNIDISSVAIDMMRRKYEYIPQLKYMQMDVRDMSFFPDESFDGVIDKGTLDSLMCGTDAPISASQMLAEVCRLLKPGGTYMMITYGDPKVRMPHISKPVYNWKITLYNIPRPGFNKPEGSTSSKKSLLEPIPLTEAGLLPADWVLEDPDSHFIYVCRKVKDADV
;
A
#
# COMPACT_ATOMS: atom_id res chain seq x y z
N MET A 1 39.89 -10.27 1.99
CA MET A 1 39.39 -9.38 3.04
C MET A 1 37.92 -9.76 3.21
N TYR A 2 37.62 -10.64 4.13
CA TYR A 2 36.25 -11.06 4.41
C TYR A 2 35.54 -9.90 5.13
N ARG A 3 34.48 -9.32 4.52
CA ARG A 3 33.62 -8.41 5.24
C ARG A 3 32.92 -9.20 6.34
N ASP A 4 33.07 -8.73 7.57
CA ASP A 4 32.39 -9.27 8.73
C ASP A 4 30.87 -9.10 8.54
N VAL A 5 30.17 -10.20 8.32
CA VAL A 5 28.71 -10.24 8.07
C VAL A 5 27.91 -10.07 9.36
N SER A 6 28.60 -9.96 10.51
CA SER A 6 27.96 -9.88 11.84
C SER A 6 27.41 -8.50 12.22
N SER A 7 27.61 -7.47 11.40
CA SER A 7 27.08 -6.11 11.63
C SER A 7 26.05 -5.65 10.60
N CYS A 8 25.63 -6.52 9.70
CA CYS A 8 24.51 -6.21 8.79
C CYS A 8 23.22 -6.24 9.60
N ASN A 9 22.56 -5.09 9.71
CA ASN A 9 21.21 -4.98 10.27
C ASN A 9 20.34 -5.98 9.50
N THR A 10 19.95 -7.08 10.14
CA THR A 10 19.38 -8.28 9.51
C THR A 10 18.03 -8.03 8.80
N TYR A 11 17.51 -6.80 8.85
CA TYR A 11 16.19 -6.41 8.34
C TYR A 11 16.23 -5.04 7.64
N ASP A 12 17.03 -4.91 6.57
CA ASP A 12 16.92 -3.73 5.70
C ASP A 12 15.80 -3.95 4.67
N TYR A 13 14.57 -3.68 5.08
CA TYR A 13 13.38 -3.78 4.23
C TYR A 13 13.39 -2.78 3.04
N GLY A 14 14.34 -1.85 2.98
CA GLY A 14 14.53 -0.95 1.84
C GLY A 14 15.46 -1.52 0.75
N ASP A 15 16.09 -2.69 0.98
CA ASP A 15 17.08 -3.27 0.10
C ASP A 15 16.52 -4.44 -0.74
N ALA A 16 16.75 -4.38 -2.06
CA ALA A 16 16.39 -5.44 -2.99
C ALA A 16 17.03 -6.79 -2.63
N VAL A 17 18.28 -6.78 -2.15
CA VAL A 17 19.02 -8.01 -1.78
C VAL A 17 18.34 -8.72 -0.62
N TYR A 18 17.81 -7.97 0.34
CA TYR A 18 17.03 -8.54 1.45
C TYR A 18 15.80 -9.29 0.92
N TRP A 19 15.02 -8.63 0.04
CA TRP A 19 13.78 -9.21 -0.49
C TRP A 19 14.04 -10.39 -1.42
N ASP A 20 15.06 -10.33 -2.29
CA ASP A 20 15.45 -11.45 -3.14
C ASP A 20 15.81 -12.68 -2.29
N ALA A 21 16.63 -12.51 -1.24
CA ALA A 21 16.99 -13.59 -0.33
C ALA A 21 15.77 -14.18 0.38
N ARG A 22 14.85 -13.32 0.83
CA ARG A 22 13.61 -13.73 1.49
C ARG A 22 12.72 -14.56 0.57
N TYR A 23 12.47 -14.11 -0.66
CA TYR A 23 11.62 -14.84 -1.61
C TYR A 23 12.25 -16.14 -2.11
N ILE A 24 13.58 -16.27 -2.11
CA ILE A 24 14.26 -17.54 -2.37
C ILE A 24 14.01 -18.53 -1.23
N GLN A 25 14.02 -18.08 0.02
CA GLN A 25 13.87 -18.93 1.21
C GLN A 25 12.41 -19.30 1.50
N GLU A 26 11.48 -18.33 1.32
CA GLU A 26 10.06 -18.48 1.62
C GLU A 26 9.28 -18.77 0.35
N GLY A 27 9.17 -20.04 -0.06
CA GLY A 27 8.55 -20.45 -1.32
C GLY A 27 7.01 -20.31 -1.41
N GLY A 28 6.34 -19.82 -0.37
CA GLY A 28 4.88 -19.64 -0.31
C GLY A 28 4.44 -18.21 -0.56
N SER A 29 3.21 -18.01 -1.09
CA SER A 29 2.61 -16.67 -1.20
C SER A 29 2.36 -16.09 0.19
N PHE A 30 2.63 -14.80 0.36
CA PHE A 30 2.44 -14.10 1.62
C PHE A 30 1.75 -12.75 1.40
N ASP A 31 0.65 -12.52 2.12
CA ASP A 31 -0.07 -11.24 2.13
C ASP A 31 0.18 -10.50 3.44
N TRP A 32 0.88 -9.37 3.36
CA TRP A 32 1.05 -8.50 4.51
C TRP A 32 -0.26 -7.87 4.95
N TYR A 33 -0.49 -7.76 6.25
CA TYR A 33 -1.58 -7.07 6.93
C TYR A 33 -2.97 -7.64 6.66
N GLN A 34 -3.49 -7.45 5.47
CA GLN A 34 -4.86 -7.73 5.09
C GLN A 34 -4.92 -8.56 3.81
N ARG A 35 -5.91 -9.43 3.70
CA ARG A 35 -6.23 -10.16 2.49
C ARG A 35 -7.21 -9.39 1.62
N TYR A 36 -7.36 -9.80 0.38
CA TYR A 36 -8.33 -9.21 -0.54
C TYR A 36 -9.76 -9.20 0.03
N SER A 37 -10.19 -10.29 0.67
CA SER A 37 -11.53 -10.40 1.27
C SER A 37 -11.86 -9.24 2.21
N ASP A 38 -10.88 -8.81 3.00
CA ASP A 38 -11.05 -7.76 4.00
C ASP A 38 -10.95 -6.36 3.37
N LEU A 39 -10.15 -6.22 2.31
CA LEU A 39 -9.97 -4.98 1.56
C LEU A 39 -11.01 -4.73 0.47
N LYS A 40 -11.71 -5.77 0.02
CA LYS A 40 -12.69 -5.71 -1.08
C LYS A 40 -13.71 -4.57 -0.95
N PRO A 41 -14.31 -4.28 0.23
CA PRO A 41 -15.26 -3.17 0.36
C PRO A 41 -14.63 -1.82 0.01
N PHE A 42 -13.38 -1.58 0.43
CA PHE A 42 -12.64 -0.35 0.13
C PHE A 42 -12.23 -0.28 -1.33
N LEU A 43 -11.67 -1.36 -1.86
CA LEU A 43 -11.24 -1.42 -3.26
C LEU A 43 -12.41 -1.16 -4.22
N ARG A 44 -13.56 -1.81 -3.99
CA ARG A 44 -14.77 -1.62 -4.78
C ARG A 44 -15.39 -0.23 -4.64
N HIS A 45 -15.23 0.39 -3.47
CA HIS A 45 -15.74 1.75 -3.23
C HIS A 45 -14.93 2.81 -3.99
N TYR A 46 -13.60 2.65 -4.04
CA TYR A 46 -12.71 3.68 -4.59
C TYR A 46 -12.26 3.42 -6.02
N PHE A 47 -12.25 2.17 -6.48
CA PHE A 47 -11.76 1.79 -7.79
C PHE A 47 -12.85 1.07 -8.59
N PRO A 48 -13.43 1.73 -9.62
CA PRO A 48 -14.20 1.03 -10.65
C PRO A 48 -13.41 -0.13 -11.25
N LEU A 49 -14.10 -1.19 -11.71
CA LEU A 49 -13.44 -2.37 -12.27
C LEU A 49 -12.59 -2.09 -13.50
N SER A 50 -12.94 -1.03 -14.25
CA SER A 50 -12.22 -0.54 -15.43
C SER A 50 -11.01 0.34 -15.10
N SER A 51 -10.69 0.54 -13.82
CA SER A 51 -9.55 1.37 -13.43
C SER A 51 -8.23 0.74 -13.82
N ALA A 52 -7.31 1.53 -14.38
CA ALA A 52 -5.91 1.17 -14.50
C ALA A 52 -5.24 1.29 -13.13
N ILE A 53 -4.85 0.16 -12.55
CA ILE A 53 -4.30 0.06 -11.18
C ILE A 53 -2.80 -0.24 -11.23
N LEU A 54 -2.04 0.49 -10.44
CA LEU A 54 -0.65 0.18 -10.12
C LEU A 54 -0.56 -0.39 -8.69
N MET A 55 -0.10 -1.62 -8.56
CA MET A 55 0.24 -2.25 -7.28
C MET A 55 1.74 -2.07 -7.02
N VAL A 56 2.10 -1.27 -6.03
CA VAL A 56 3.51 -1.00 -5.68
C VAL A 56 3.98 -1.95 -4.58
N GLY A 57 5.20 -2.51 -4.75
CA GLY A 57 5.75 -3.50 -3.81
C GLY A 57 4.86 -4.74 -3.71
N CYS A 58 4.47 -5.31 -4.85
CA CYS A 58 3.49 -6.38 -4.91
C CYS A 58 3.95 -7.68 -4.23
N GLY A 59 5.25 -7.88 -4.09
CA GLY A 59 5.81 -9.11 -3.56
C GLY A 59 5.29 -10.35 -4.28
N ASN A 60 5.03 -11.41 -3.51
CA ASN A 60 4.41 -12.64 -3.98
C ASN A 60 2.95 -12.80 -3.49
N ALA A 61 2.30 -11.68 -3.13
CA ALA A 61 0.93 -11.64 -2.66
C ALA A 61 -0.08 -12.02 -3.75
N VAL A 62 -1.22 -12.59 -3.35
CA VAL A 62 -2.25 -13.02 -4.28
C VAL A 62 -3.36 -11.99 -4.52
N ILE A 63 -3.29 -10.85 -3.87
CA ILE A 63 -4.32 -9.82 -3.93
C ILE A 63 -4.69 -9.40 -5.37
N SER A 64 -3.71 -9.26 -6.26
CA SER A 64 -3.97 -8.87 -7.66
C SER A 64 -4.71 -9.95 -8.43
N GLU A 65 -4.43 -11.24 -8.17
CA GLU A 65 -5.18 -12.37 -8.72
C GLU A 65 -6.65 -12.33 -8.27
N ASP A 66 -6.87 -12.09 -6.97
CA ASP A 66 -8.22 -12.01 -6.41
C ASP A 66 -8.99 -10.79 -6.94
N MET A 67 -8.30 -9.68 -7.21
CA MET A 67 -8.88 -8.52 -7.88
C MET A 67 -9.34 -8.87 -9.31
N VAL A 68 -8.52 -9.60 -10.08
CA VAL A 68 -8.91 -10.05 -11.44
C VAL A 68 -10.10 -11.00 -11.38
N LYS A 69 -10.12 -11.95 -10.45
CA LYS A 69 -11.29 -12.83 -10.22
C LYS A 69 -12.56 -12.02 -9.88
N ASP A 70 -12.42 -10.87 -9.25
CA ASP A 70 -13.52 -9.96 -8.92
C ASP A 70 -13.89 -9.01 -10.08
N GLY A 71 -13.17 -9.06 -11.20
CA GLY A 71 -13.49 -8.38 -12.45
C GLY A 71 -12.64 -7.15 -12.78
N TYR A 72 -11.54 -6.88 -12.08
CA TYR A 72 -10.59 -5.84 -12.48
C TYR A 72 -9.85 -6.25 -13.76
N GLU A 73 -9.69 -5.32 -14.68
CA GLU A 73 -9.24 -5.61 -16.05
C GLU A 73 -7.78 -5.21 -16.32
N GLU A 74 -7.23 -4.28 -15.56
CA GLU A 74 -5.87 -3.77 -15.79
C GLU A 74 -5.14 -3.53 -14.46
N ILE A 75 -4.18 -4.42 -14.14
CA ILE A 75 -3.33 -4.31 -12.95
C ILE A 75 -1.87 -4.46 -13.33
N VAL A 76 -1.11 -3.40 -13.13
CA VAL A 76 0.35 -3.42 -13.23
C VAL A 76 0.92 -3.61 -11.83
N ASN A 77 1.78 -4.61 -11.67
CA ASN A 77 2.41 -4.96 -10.40
C ASN A 77 3.90 -4.68 -10.50
N ILE A 78 4.44 -3.93 -9.56
CA ILE A 78 5.88 -3.67 -9.49
C ILE A 78 6.44 -4.08 -8.14
N ASP A 79 7.67 -4.55 -8.15
CA ASP A 79 8.45 -4.86 -6.96
C ASP A 79 9.95 -4.64 -7.24
N ILE A 80 10.71 -4.30 -6.22
CA ILE A 80 12.16 -4.15 -6.33
C ILE A 80 12.86 -5.50 -6.49
N SER A 81 12.25 -6.59 -5.97
CA SER A 81 12.79 -7.94 -6.04
C SER A 81 12.59 -8.56 -7.43
N SER A 82 13.69 -8.88 -8.07
CA SER A 82 13.68 -9.63 -9.33
C SER A 82 13.11 -11.03 -9.14
N VAL A 83 13.38 -11.66 -8.00
CA VAL A 83 12.93 -13.00 -7.65
C VAL A 83 11.41 -13.05 -7.53
N ALA A 84 10.82 -12.12 -6.78
CA ALA A 84 9.36 -12.02 -6.66
C ALA A 84 8.70 -11.82 -8.03
N ILE A 85 9.21 -10.90 -8.83
CA ILE A 85 8.65 -10.60 -10.17
C ILE A 85 8.72 -11.80 -11.09
N ASP A 86 9.85 -12.51 -11.13
CA ASP A 86 9.99 -13.70 -11.97
C ASP A 86 9.07 -14.85 -11.54
N MET A 87 8.89 -15.04 -10.23
CA MET A 87 7.93 -15.99 -9.68
C MET A 87 6.50 -15.66 -10.12
N MET A 88 6.10 -14.40 -9.97
CA MET A 88 4.74 -13.96 -10.26
C MET A 88 4.44 -13.93 -11.76
N ARG A 89 5.41 -13.55 -12.61
CA ARG A 89 5.30 -13.66 -14.07
C ARG A 89 5.02 -15.08 -14.50
N ARG A 90 5.77 -16.06 -14.01
CA ARG A 90 5.56 -17.47 -14.33
C ARG A 90 4.22 -17.99 -13.82
N LYS A 91 3.86 -17.62 -12.60
CA LYS A 91 2.60 -18.07 -11.98
C LYS A 91 1.37 -17.58 -12.74
N TYR A 92 1.42 -16.36 -13.29
CA TYR A 92 0.27 -15.69 -13.89
C TYR A 92 0.44 -15.38 -15.38
N GLU A 93 1.31 -16.12 -16.08
CA GLU A 93 1.62 -15.90 -17.51
C GLU A 93 0.39 -15.93 -18.42
N TYR A 94 -0.64 -16.69 -18.04
CA TYR A 94 -1.89 -16.84 -18.80
C TYR A 94 -3.00 -15.85 -18.39
N ILE A 95 -2.72 -14.90 -17.48
CA ILE A 95 -3.69 -13.91 -17.05
C ILE A 95 -3.31 -12.55 -17.63
N PRO A 96 -3.88 -12.14 -18.78
CA PRO A 96 -3.45 -10.93 -19.49
C PRO A 96 -3.73 -9.62 -18.74
N GLN A 97 -4.63 -9.65 -17.77
CA GLN A 97 -4.94 -8.51 -16.90
C GLN A 97 -3.81 -8.18 -15.91
N LEU A 98 -2.91 -9.13 -15.64
CA LEU A 98 -1.81 -8.98 -14.70
C LEU A 98 -0.48 -8.76 -15.46
N LYS A 99 0.14 -7.62 -15.21
CA LYS A 99 1.49 -7.32 -15.69
C LYS A 99 2.42 -7.21 -14.48
N TYR A 100 3.62 -7.80 -14.57
CA TYR A 100 4.62 -7.78 -13.51
C TYR A 100 5.92 -7.19 -14.01
N MET A 101 6.49 -6.19 -13.31
CA MET A 101 7.71 -5.50 -13.71
C MET A 101 8.61 -5.28 -12.49
N GLN A 102 9.91 -5.59 -12.63
CA GLN A 102 10.88 -5.18 -11.63
C GLN A 102 11.08 -3.68 -11.70
N MET A 103 10.87 -2.99 -10.60
CA MET A 103 11.00 -1.54 -10.52
C MET A 103 11.17 -1.07 -9.09
N ASP A 104 11.98 -0.04 -8.88
CA ASP A 104 12.07 0.68 -7.62
C ASP A 104 10.97 1.76 -7.57
N VAL A 105 10.18 1.77 -6.52
CA VAL A 105 9.10 2.75 -6.31
C VAL A 105 9.60 4.19 -6.16
N ARG A 106 10.91 4.38 -5.90
CA ARG A 106 11.55 5.69 -5.81
C ARG A 106 11.85 6.31 -7.18
N ASP A 107 11.83 5.49 -8.24
CA ASP A 107 12.01 5.90 -9.64
C ASP A 107 11.10 5.05 -10.53
N MET A 108 9.91 5.59 -10.83
CA MET A 108 8.94 4.97 -11.73
C MET A 108 8.86 5.73 -13.07
N SER A 109 9.96 6.37 -13.49
CA SER A 109 10.05 7.19 -14.70
C SER A 109 9.74 6.44 -16.01
N PHE A 110 9.73 5.11 -15.96
CA PHE A 110 9.25 4.26 -17.05
C PHE A 110 7.79 4.55 -17.44
N PHE A 111 6.96 4.92 -16.47
CA PHE A 111 5.56 5.26 -16.73
C PHE A 111 5.40 6.74 -16.98
N PRO A 112 4.61 7.13 -18.02
CA PRO A 112 4.22 8.51 -18.22
C PRO A 112 3.45 9.09 -17.04
N ASP A 113 3.41 10.43 -16.94
CA ASP A 113 2.56 11.13 -15.99
C ASP A 113 1.09 10.75 -16.19
N GLU A 114 0.33 10.75 -15.11
CA GLU A 114 -1.12 10.52 -15.14
C GLU A 114 -1.55 9.21 -15.83
N SER A 115 -0.76 8.14 -15.64
CA SER A 115 -1.00 6.83 -16.26
C SER A 115 -2.07 6.00 -15.55
N PHE A 116 -2.29 6.21 -14.24
CA PHE A 116 -3.11 5.32 -13.42
C PHE A 116 -4.29 6.03 -12.76
N ASP A 117 -5.42 5.32 -12.69
CA ASP A 117 -6.60 5.74 -11.92
C ASP A 117 -6.41 5.46 -10.43
N GLY A 118 -5.61 4.45 -10.10
CA GLY A 118 -5.32 4.04 -8.74
C GLY A 118 -3.92 3.51 -8.53
N VAL A 119 -3.35 3.83 -7.37
CA VAL A 119 -2.12 3.21 -6.86
C VAL A 119 -2.44 2.57 -5.52
N ILE A 120 -2.10 1.30 -5.36
CA ILE A 120 -2.32 0.53 -4.13
C ILE A 120 -0.97 0.17 -3.53
N ASP A 121 -0.81 0.52 -2.27
CA ASP A 121 0.36 0.24 -1.43
C ASP A 121 -0.09 -0.56 -0.21
N LYS A 122 0.46 -1.75 -0.03
CA LYS A 122 0.21 -2.59 1.13
C LYS A 122 1.53 -2.96 1.81
N GLY A 123 2.03 -2.03 2.63
CA GLY A 123 3.27 -2.19 3.41
C GLY A 123 4.55 -1.72 2.71
N THR A 124 4.48 -1.18 1.51
CA THR A 124 5.67 -0.74 0.76
C THR A 124 6.28 0.53 1.35
N LEU A 125 5.44 1.54 1.64
CA LEU A 125 5.92 2.72 2.34
C LEU A 125 6.49 2.36 3.73
N ASP A 126 5.87 1.38 4.42
CA ASP A 126 6.35 0.89 5.70
C ASP A 126 7.75 0.29 5.58
N SER A 127 8.01 -0.47 4.51
CA SER A 127 9.34 -1.03 4.21
C SER A 127 10.38 0.07 4.00
N LEU A 128 10.07 1.11 3.21
CA LEU A 128 10.97 2.25 3.01
C LEU A 128 11.22 3.00 4.32
N MET A 129 10.22 3.11 5.19
CA MET A 129 10.34 3.78 6.49
C MET A 129 11.22 3.02 7.49
N CYS A 130 11.57 1.77 7.22
CA CYS A 130 12.53 1.00 8.01
C CYS A 130 13.99 1.18 7.53
N GLY A 131 14.22 1.82 6.39
CA GLY A 131 15.56 2.05 5.82
C GLY A 131 16.29 3.22 6.45
N THR A 132 17.61 3.32 6.19
CA THR A 132 18.48 4.39 6.73
C THR A 132 18.12 5.79 6.20
N ASP A 133 17.67 5.88 4.94
CA ASP A 133 17.25 7.11 4.27
C ASP A 133 15.73 7.26 4.18
N ALA A 134 15.03 6.76 5.19
CA ALA A 134 13.58 6.64 5.21
C ALA A 134 12.81 7.89 4.77
N PRO A 135 13.08 9.12 5.28
CA PRO A 135 12.33 10.32 4.87
C PRO A 135 12.53 10.69 3.41
N ILE A 136 13.74 10.44 2.86
CA ILE A 136 14.08 10.73 1.47
C ILE A 136 13.38 9.71 0.56
N SER A 137 13.55 8.43 0.85
CA SER A 137 12.92 7.34 0.10
C SER A 137 11.39 7.44 0.08
N ALA A 138 10.79 7.75 1.21
CA ALA A 138 9.34 7.99 1.30
C ALA A 138 8.91 9.18 0.43
N SER A 139 9.67 10.29 0.46
CA SER A 139 9.35 11.49 -0.33
C SER A 139 9.49 11.23 -1.83
N GLN A 140 10.49 10.47 -2.27
CA GLN A 140 10.67 10.06 -3.66
C GLN A 140 9.50 9.19 -4.14
N MET A 141 9.16 8.14 -3.40
CA MET A 141 8.02 7.27 -3.72
C MET A 141 6.72 8.07 -3.82
N LEU A 142 6.42 8.92 -2.84
CA LEU A 142 5.17 9.69 -2.81
C LEU A 142 5.10 10.73 -3.95
N ALA A 143 6.23 11.31 -4.35
CA ALA A 143 6.30 12.20 -5.51
C ALA A 143 5.98 11.45 -6.81
N GLU A 144 6.55 10.25 -7.00
CA GLU A 144 6.27 9.39 -8.14
C GLU A 144 4.81 8.93 -8.15
N VAL A 145 4.27 8.49 -7.01
CA VAL A 145 2.84 8.15 -6.88
C VAL A 145 1.94 9.32 -7.30
N CYS A 146 2.24 10.51 -6.81
CA CYS A 146 1.48 11.72 -7.14
C CYS A 146 1.57 12.05 -8.65
N ARG A 147 2.75 11.92 -9.26
CA ARG A 147 2.97 12.13 -10.70
C ARG A 147 2.16 11.15 -11.55
N LEU A 148 2.16 9.88 -11.15
CA LEU A 148 1.52 8.79 -11.90
C LEU A 148 -0.01 8.78 -11.80
N LEU A 149 -0.58 9.37 -10.75
CA LEU A 149 -2.02 9.46 -10.61
C LEU A 149 -2.63 10.47 -11.54
N LYS A 150 -3.67 10.07 -12.27
CA LYS A 150 -4.55 10.98 -13.02
C LYS A 150 -5.21 11.97 -12.06
N PRO A 151 -5.65 13.15 -12.53
CA PRO A 151 -6.51 14.06 -11.76
C PRO A 151 -7.77 13.33 -11.26
N GLY A 152 -8.01 13.36 -9.94
CA GLY A 152 -9.07 12.59 -9.29
C GLY A 152 -8.75 11.13 -9.03
N GLY A 153 -7.55 10.65 -9.41
CA GLY A 153 -7.06 9.33 -9.08
C GLY A 153 -6.76 9.17 -7.60
N THR A 154 -6.61 7.94 -7.15
CA THR A 154 -6.55 7.60 -5.72
C THR A 154 -5.31 6.78 -5.40
N TYR A 155 -4.54 7.21 -4.42
CA TYR A 155 -3.55 6.40 -3.73
C TYR A 155 -4.17 5.81 -2.47
N MET A 156 -4.19 4.48 -2.38
CA MET A 156 -4.66 3.74 -1.21
C MET A 156 -3.50 3.04 -0.53
N MET A 157 -3.17 3.49 0.68
CA MET A 157 -2.10 2.92 1.49
C MET A 157 -2.67 2.11 2.64
N ILE A 158 -2.32 0.84 2.71
CA ILE A 158 -2.62 -0.06 3.83
C ILE A 158 -1.35 -0.22 4.66
N THR A 159 -1.40 0.16 5.93
CA THR A 159 -0.23 0.31 6.79
C THR A 159 -0.56 -0.01 8.25
N TYR A 160 0.44 -0.39 9.04
CA TYR A 160 0.31 -0.43 10.50
C TYR A 160 0.53 0.96 11.16
N GLY A 161 1.05 1.92 10.40
CA GLY A 161 1.40 3.24 10.90
C GLY A 161 0.19 4.12 11.16
N ASP A 162 0.03 4.58 12.39
CA ASP A 162 -1.01 5.51 12.79
C ASP A 162 -0.80 6.95 12.23
N PRO A 163 -1.78 7.85 12.33
CA PRO A 163 -1.66 9.21 11.81
C PRO A 163 -0.46 10.00 12.35
N LYS A 164 -0.04 9.78 13.59
CA LYS A 164 1.11 10.48 14.16
C LYS A 164 2.39 10.21 13.38
N VAL A 165 2.55 8.99 12.86
CA VAL A 165 3.76 8.59 12.12
C VAL A 165 3.59 8.69 10.60
N ARG A 166 2.36 8.64 10.05
CA ARG A 166 2.14 8.66 8.59
C ARG A 166 1.80 10.03 8.04
N MET A 167 0.96 10.81 8.75
CA MET A 167 0.54 12.13 8.25
C MET A 167 1.70 13.09 7.94
N PRO A 168 2.80 13.15 8.71
CA PRO A 168 3.94 14.02 8.37
C PRO A 168 4.55 13.76 7.00
N HIS A 169 4.40 12.55 6.46
CA HIS A 169 4.91 12.18 5.14
C HIS A 169 3.90 12.42 4.03
N ILE A 170 2.61 12.09 4.25
CA ILE A 170 1.59 12.09 3.21
C ILE A 170 0.77 13.38 3.13
N SER A 171 0.75 14.23 4.15
CA SER A 171 -0.07 15.45 4.17
C SER A 171 0.64 16.69 3.60
N LYS A 172 1.78 16.51 2.90
CA LYS A 172 2.50 17.65 2.32
C LYS A 172 1.67 18.31 1.21
N PRO A 173 1.54 19.63 1.20
CA PRO A 173 0.73 20.36 0.21
C PRO A 173 1.12 20.08 -1.26
N VAL A 174 2.39 19.74 -1.49
CA VAL A 174 2.91 19.46 -2.85
C VAL A 174 2.20 18.29 -3.53
N TYR A 175 1.63 17.35 -2.77
CA TYR A 175 0.92 16.21 -3.35
C TYR A 175 -0.50 16.54 -3.81
N ASN A 176 -1.06 17.67 -3.38
CA ASN A 176 -2.36 18.17 -3.78
C ASN A 176 -3.46 17.09 -3.77
N TRP A 177 -3.61 16.39 -2.65
CA TRP A 177 -4.67 15.41 -2.44
C TRP A 177 -5.44 15.62 -1.14
N LYS A 178 -6.65 15.09 -1.10
CA LYS A 178 -7.48 14.99 0.10
C LYS A 178 -7.31 13.60 0.72
N ILE A 179 -7.12 13.55 2.03
CA ILE A 179 -6.86 12.31 2.77
C ILE A 179 -8.11 11.91 3.55
N THR A 180 -8.54 10.66 3.37
CA THR A 180 -9.57 10.01 4.17
C THR A 180 -8.95 8.83 4.89
N LEU A 181 -9.25 8.67 6.19
CA LEU A 181 -8.67 7.62 7.03
C LEU A 181 -9.71 6.61 7.43
N TYR A 182 -9.32 5.33 7.38
CA TYR A 182 -10.08 4.21 7.92
C TYR A 182 -9.20 3.36 8.83
N ASN A 183 -9.85 2.57 9.66
CA ASN A 183 -9.21 1.56 10.48
C ASN A 183 -9.88 0.21 10.24
N ILE A 184 -9.06 -0.82 10.12
CA ILE A 184 -9.51 -2.19 9.91
C ILE A 184 -8.82 -3.11 10.93
N PRO A 185 -9.56 -3.94 11.68
CA PRO A 185 -8.97 -4.90 12.60
C PRO A 185 -8.03 -5.87 11.87
N ARG A 186 -7.06 -6.43 12.59
CA ARG A 186 -6.23 -7.51 12.03
C ARG A 186 -7.10 -8.72 11.64
N PRO A 187 -6.69 -9.51 10.63
CA PRO A 187 -7.42 -10.71 10.26
C PRO A 187 -7.61 -11.66 11.44
N GLY A 188 -8.85 -12.15 11.62
CA GLY A 188 -9.19 -13.06 12.71
C GLY A 188 -9.39 -12.40 14.09
N PHE A 189 -9.40 -11.06 14.17
CA PHE A 189 -9.78 -10.39 15.41
C PHE A 189 -11.24 -10.64 15.76
N ASN A 190 -11.46 -11.21 16.93
CA ASN A 190 -12.80 -11.42 17.50
C ASN A 190 -13.05 -10.35 18.56
N LYS A 191 -14.09 -9.57 18.32
CA LYS A 191 -14.52 -8.55 19.28
C LYS A 191 -14.95 -9.21 20.60
N PRO A 192 -14.49 -8.72 21.77
CA PRO A 192 -14.93 -9.23 23.05
C PRO A 192 -16.44 -9.15 23.20
N GLU A 193 -17.08 -10.22 23.72
CA GLU A 193 -18.50 -10.21 24.05
C GLU A 193 -18.80 -9.10 25.07
N GLY A 194 -19.79 -8.27 24.77
CA GLY A 194 -20.23 -7.17 25.66
C GLY A 194 -19.73 -5.78 25.24
N SER A 195 -19.00 -5.63 24.17
CA SER A 195 -18.63 -4.31 23.64
C SER A 195 -19.88 -3.64 23.02
N THR A 196 -20.32 -2.56 23.64
CA THR A 196 -21.54 -1.79 23.26
C THR A 196 -21.35 -0.85 22.08
N SER A 197 -20.22 -0.93 21.35
CA SER A 197 -20.05 -0.07 20.19
C SER A 197 -21.07 -0.46 19.11
N SER A 198 -21.83 0.52 18.65
CA SER A 198 -22.70 0.41 17.46
C SER A 198 -21.89 -0.23 16.32
N LYS A 199 -22.52 -1.09 15.51
CA LYS A 199 -21.93 -1.64 14.28
C LYS A 199 -21.57 -0.48 13.34
N LYS A 200 -20.39 0.11 13.52
CA LYS A 200 -19.86 1.07 12.56
C LYS A 200 -19.66 0.36 11.23
N SER A 201 -20.03 1.02 10.15
CA SER A 201 -19.71 0.53 8.80
C SER A 201 -18.19 0.51 8.64
N LEU A 202 -17.63 -0.52 8.00
CA LEU A 202 -16.20 -0.54 7.63
C LEU A 202 -15.81 0.68 6.81
N LEU A 203 -16.73 1.23 6.02
CA LEU A 203 -16.55 2.41 5.18
C LEU A 203 -16.90 3.72 5.89
N GLU A 204 -16.98 3.74 7.22
CA GLU A 204 -17.14 4.97 7.99
C GLU A 204 -15.76 5.58 8.26
N PRO A 205 -15.45 6.77 7.68
CA PRO A 205 -14.16 7.39 7.88
C PRO A 205 -13.92 7.79 9.33
N ILE A 206 -12.68 7.68 9.76
CA ILE A 206 -12.25 8.22 11.04
C ILE A 206 -12.10 9.74 10.90
N PRO A 207 -12.77 10.55 11.73
CA PRO A 207 -12.53 11.99 11.74
C PRO A 207 -11.11 12.27 12.22
N LEU A 208 -10.36 13.06 11.45
CA LEU A 208 -9.07 13.57 11.87
C LEU A 208 -9.24 14.95 12.52
N THR A 209 -8.41 15.24 13.50
CA THR A 209 -8.29 16.61 14.05
C THR A 209 -7.70 17.55 13.00
N GLU A 210 -7.75 18.87 13.22
CA GLU A 210 -7.10 19.86 12.35
C GLU A 210 -5.59 19.61 12.20
N ALA A 211 -4.96 19.02 13.21
CA ALA A 211 -3.55 18.61 13.18
C ALA A 211 -3.30 17.27 12.43
N GLY A 212 -4.35 16.66 11.87
CA GLY A 212 -4.23 15.38 11.17
C GLY A 212 -4.02 14.16 12.08
N LEU A 213 -4.39 14.27 13.35
CA LEU A 213 -4.24 13.21 14.36
C LEU A 213 -5.59 12.55 14.66
N LEU A 214 -5.54 11.37 15.28
CA LEU A 214 -6.74 10.76 15.85
C LEU A 214 -7.31 11.66 16.97
N PRO A 215 -8.64 11.75 17.12
CA PRO A 215 -9.25 12.41 18.27
C PRO A 215 -8.74 11.79 19.59
N ALA A 216 -8.60 12.61 20.65
CA ALA A 216 -8.05 12.16 21.92
C ALA A 216 -8.90 11.08 22.61
N ASP A 217 -10.19 11.02 22.29
CA ASP A 217 -11.16 10.03 22.77
C ASP A 217 -11.32 8.83 21.83
N TRP A 218 -10.57 8.78 20.72
CA TRP A 218 -10.61 7.66 19.80
C TRP A 218 -9.94 6.44 20.40
N VAL A 219 -10.71 5.35 20.51
CA VAL A 219 -10.23 4.07 21.02
C VAL A 219 -10.18 3.08 19.88
N LEU A 220 -9.02 2.48 19.64
CA LEU A 220 -8.87 1.34 18.74
C LEU A 220 -9.46 0.10 19.43
N GLU A 221 -10.40 -0.56 18.78
CA GLU A 221 -10.95 -1.82 19.29
C GLU A 221 -9.93 -2.95 19.26
N ASP A 222 -9.11 -2.98 18.22
CA ASP A 222 -7.96 -3.86 18.07
C ASP A 222 -6.67 -3.01 18.09
N PRO A 223 -5.79 -3.16 19.12
CA PRO A 223 -4.53 -2.43 19.18
C PRO A 223 -3.59 -2.72 18.01
N ASP A 224 -3.72 -3.89 17.39
CA ASP A 224 -2.92 -4.33 16.24
C ASP A 224 -3.65 -4.12 14.91
N SER A 225 -4.66 -3.26 14.89
CA SER A 225 -5.40 -2.91 13.67
C SER A 225 -4.51 -2.19 12.66
N HIS A 226 -4.93 -2.25 11.40
CA HIS A 226 -4.28 -1.54 10.31
C HIS A 226 -5.06 -0.29 9.93
N PHE A 227 -4.34 0.68 9.37
CA PHE A 227 -4.93 1.90 8.86
C PHE A 227 -4.96 1.87 7.33
N ILE A 228 -6.02 2.43 6.76
CA ILE A 228 -6.16 2.63 5.32
C ILE A 228 -6.25 4.14 5.08
N TYR A 229 -5.22 4.69 4.46
CA TYR A 229 -5.21 6.08 4.02
C TYR A 229 -5.59 6.12 2.55
N VAL A 230 -6.64 6.85 2.24
CA VAL A 230 -7.10 7.10 0.88
C VAL A 230 -6.80 8.54 0.52
N CYS A 231 -5.79 8.72 -0.33
CA CYS A 231 -5.33 10.03 -0.78
C CYS A 231 -5.85 10.26 -2.20
N ARG A 232 -6.85 11.12 -2.37
CA ARG A 232 -7.46 11.44 -3.66
C ARG A 232 -6.87 12.71 -4.25
N LYS A 233 -6.20 12.61 -5.40
CA LYS A 233 -5.62 13.75 -6.11
C LYS A 233 -6.72 14.72 -6.51
N VAL A 234 -6.55 16.00 -6.16
CA VAL A 234 -7.52 17.06 -6.49
C VAL A 234 -7.54 17.29 -7.99
N LYS A 235 -8.72 17.53 -8.56
CA LYS A 235 -8.86 17.94 -9.95
C LYS A 235 -8.70 19.45 -10.05
N ASP A 236 -8.14 19.94 -11.15
CA ASP A 236 -7.95 21.39 -11.39
C ASP A 236 -9.26 22.20 -11.34
N ALA A 237 -10.41 21.55 -11.51
CA ALA A 237 -11.73 22.17 -11.41
C ALA A 237 -12.27 22.31 -9.96
N ASP A 238 -11.57 21.76 -8.97
CA ASP A 238 -11.97 21.76 -7.55
C ASP A 238 -11.17 22.81 -6.72
N VAL A 239 -10.40 23.68 -7.40
CA VAL A 239 -9.61 24.79 -6.81
C VAL A 239 -10.33 26.12 -6.91
#